data_91838a17e807e2ee3b2a5e6ba6a20115
#
_entry.id   91838a17e807e2ee3b2a5e6ba6a20115
#
_cell.length_a   1.000
_cell.length_b   1.000
_cell.length_c   1.000
_cell.angle_alpha   90.00
_cell.angle_beta   90.00
_cell.angle_gamma   90.00
#
_symmetry.space_group_name_H-M   'P 1'
#
loop_
_entity.id
_entity.type
_entity.pdbx_description
1 polymer ?
#
loop_
_entity_poly.entity_id
_entity_poly.type
_entity_poly.pdbx_seq_one_letter_code
_entity_poly.pdbx_strand_id
1 'polypeptide(L)'
;MSSNNIDASNNNLLVITALGSDRPGLVSSLTEAITQQNCSICESQMSILGGEFAIIMLVEGQWNNIAKLEQTLTSLQEPLGVTIQIKHTEARQSQASALPYCIEVLAPDNPGIVHQVTDFFYKQKINIHDLQTESFNAAHTGTKMFSLRMTVEIPTTVHIPTLREDFLEFSDELNLDALIEPFKTH
;
A
#
# COMPACT_ATOMS: atom_id res chain seq x y z
N MET A 1 17.50 -27.69 34.83
CA MET A 1 16.47 -27.65 33.76
C MET A 1 15.87 -26.26 33.81
N SER A 2 16.47 -25.35 33.08
CA SER A 2 16.02 -23.95 33.01
C SER A 2 15.34 -23.76 31.65
N SER A 3 14.02 -23.68 31.70
CA SER A 3 13.22 -23.33 30.53
C SER A 3 13.46 -21.86 30.21
N ASN A 4 14.22 -21.57 29.16
CA ASN A 4 14.27 -20.25 28.55
C ASN A 4 12.91 -19.99 27.92
N ASN A 5 12.04 -19.32 28.65
CA ASN A 5 10.92 -18.60 28.13
C ASN A 5 11.51 -17.39 27.35
N ILE A 6 11.59 -17.49 26.06
CA ILE A 6 11.86 -16.34 25.20
C ILE A 6 10.62 -15.46 25.35
N ASP A 7 10.79 -14.34 26.05
CA ASP A 7 9.81 -13.28 26.13
C ASP A 7 9.31 -12.97 24.69
N ALA A 8 8.05 -13.27 24.43
CA ALA A 8 7.34 -12.71 23.31
C ALA A 8 7.44 -11.19 23.48
N SER A 9 8.31 -10.57 22.70
CA SER A 9 8.62 -9.16 22.79
C SER A 9 7.31 -8.37 22.76
N ASN A 10 7.05 -7.64 23.84
CA ASN A 10 5.90 -6.76 23.99
C ASN A 10 6.09 -5.50 23.10
N ASN A 11 6.40 -5.73 21.83
CA ASN A 11 6.57 -4.68 20.83
C ASN A 11 5.21 -4.22 20.37
N ASN A 12 4.95 -2.95 20.55
CA ASN A 12 3.77 -2.30 20.04
C ASN A 12 4.03 -1.85 18.60
N LEU A 13 3.02 -1.99 17.76
CA LEU A 13 3.05 -1.55 16.38
C LEU A 13 2.28 -0.25 16.20
N LEU A 14 2.88 0.65 15.44
CA LEU A 14 2.34 1.95 15.15
C LEU A 14 2.34 2.17 13.63
N VAL A 15 1.19 2.50 13.06
CA VAL A 15 1.11 3.00 11.69
C VAL A 15 1.20 4.52 11.74
N ILE A 16 2.13 5.07 10.99
CA ILE A 16 2.36 6.50 10.83
C ILE A 16 2.11 6.87 9.37
N THR A 17 1.30 7.90 9.14
CA THR A 17 1.18 8.52 7.82
C THR A 17 1.62 9.96 7.90
N ALA A 18 2.32 10.46 6.88
CA ALA A 18 2.65 11.86 6.75
C ALA A 18 2.31 12.35 5.33
N LEU A 19 1.68 13.51 5.23
CA LEU A 19 1.27 14.16 3.99
C LEU A 19 1.64 15.64 4.04
N GLY A 20 2.23 16.17 2.97
CA GLY A 20 2.54 17.60 2.80
C GLY A 20 3.30 17.87 1.52
N SER A 21 3.62 19.13 1.27
CA SER A 21 4.34 19.53 0.05
C SER A 21 5.73 18.90 -0.01
N ASP A 22 6.09 18.34 -1.16
CA ASP A 22 7.37 17.65 -1.33
C ASP A 22 8.56 18.60 -1.18
N ARG A 23 9.54 18.16 -0.40
CA ARG A 23 10.84 18.84 -0.24
C ARG A 23 11.93 17.89 0.24
N PRO A 24 13.18 18.15 -0.08
CA PRO A 24 14.30 17.36 0.43
C PRO A 24 14.35 17.32 1.95
N GLY A 25 14.65 16.14 2.51
CA GLY A 25 14.86 15.95 3.93
C GLY A 25 13.63 15.45 4.72
N LEU A 26 12.42 15.42 4.16
CA LEU A 26 11.22 14.94 4.87
C LEU A 26 11.38 13.50 5.39
N VAL A 27 11.78 12.59 4.52
CA VAL A 27 12.01 11.18 4.90
C VAL A 27 13.10 11.09 5.97
N SER A 28 14.21 11.83 5.78
CA SER A 28 15.33 11.84 6.73
C SER A 28 14.89 12.29 8.12
N SER A 29 14.14 13.39 8.21
CA SER A 29 13.65 13.92 9.49
C SER A 29 12.67 12.97 10.19
N LEU A 30 11.76 12.33 9.43
CA LEU A 30 10.82 11.35 9.98
C LEU A 30 11.54 10.10 10.49
N THR A 31 12.47 9.56 9.71
CA THR A 31 13.23 8.36 10.08
C THR A 31 14.22 8.63 11.21
N GLU A 32 14.78 9.82 11.28
CA GLU A 32 15.62 10.28 12.41
C GLU A 32 14.81 10.29 13.72
N ALA A 33 13.60 10.85 13.71
CA ALA A 33 12.72 10.86 14.88
C ALA A 33 12.41 9.44 15.38
N ILE A 34 12.17 8.50 14.47
CA ILE A 34 11.91 7.09 14.79
C ILE A 34 13.15 6.46 15.44
N THR A 35 14.32 6.67 14.84
CA THR A 35 15.59 6.12 15.32
C THR A 35 15.98 6.69 16.68
N GLN A 36 15.80 7.99 16.91
CA GLN A 36 16.11 8.65 18.20
C GLN A 36 15.27 8.11 19.36
N GLN A 37 14.07 7.58 19.09
CA GLN A 37 13.23 6.95 20.08
C GLN A 37 13.46 5.42 20.20
N ASN A 38 14.53 4.88 19.58
CA ASN A 38 14.83 3.44 19.54
C ASN A 38 13.65 2.60 19.05
N CYS A 39 12.98 3.09 18.02
CA CYS A 39 11.95 2.36 17.27
C CYS A 39 12.52 1.92 15.92
N SER A 40 11.96 0.84 15.36
CA SER A 40 12.37 0.27 14.08
C SER A 40 11.24 0.37 13.05
N ILE A 41 11.60 0.67 11.81
CA ILE A 41 10.66 0.64 10.69
C ILE A 41 10.61 -0.79 10.16
N CYS A 42 9.42 -1.40 10.21
CA CYS A 42 9.17 -2.74 9.69
C CYS A 42 8.87 -2.71 8.21
N GLU A 43 8.05 -1.72 7.78
CA GLU A 43 7.58 -1.57 6.41
C GLU A 43 7.30 -0.10 6.14
N SER A 44 7.51 0.34 4.91
CA SER A 44 7.15 1.71 4.51
C SER A 44 6.87 1.79 3.02
N GLN A 45 5.96 2.70 2.66
CA GLN A 45 5.66 3.05 1.28
C GLN A 45 5.53 4.55 1.17
N MET A 46 6.15 5.12 0.14
CA MET A 46 6.15 6.56 -0.10
C MET A 46 5.84 6.85 -1.55
N SER A 47 5.16 7.96 -1.80
CA SER A 47 4.87 8.45 -3.15
C SER A 47 4.89 9.97 -3.20
N ILE A 48 5.16 10.53 -4.40
CA ILE A 48 5.01 11.96 -4.69
C ILE A 48 3.98 12.06 -5.81
N LEU A 49 2.85 12.70 -5.51
CA LEU A 49 1.74 12.88 -6.45
C LEU A 49 1.34 14.36 -6.50
N GLY A 50 1.37 14.95 -7.69
CA GLY A 50 0.97 16.35 -7.87
C GLY A 50 1.82 17.37 -7.10
N GLY A 51 3.08 17.02 -6.74
CA GLY A 51 3.94 17.86 -5.92
C GLY A 51 3.76 17.68 -4.41
N GLU A 52 2.87 16.78 -4.01
CA GLU A 52 2.66 16.42 -2.60
C GLU A 52 3.35 15.10 -2.28
N PHE A 53 4.08 15.11 -1.16
CA PHE A 53 4.72 13.95 -0.55
C PHE A 53 3.72 13.22 0.34
N ALA A 54 3.64 11.89 0.20
CA ALA A 54 2.90 11.04 1.11
C ALA A 54 3.74 9.82 1.50
N ILE A 55 3.72 9.45 2.78
CA ILE A 55 4.36 8.24 3.27
C ILE A 55 3.45 7.54 4.29
N ILE A 56 3.45 6.21 4.23
CA ILE A 56 2.91 5.34 5.28
C ILE A 56 4.03 4.44 5.79
N MET A 57 4.15 4.30 7.10
CA MET A 57 5.18 3.49 7.75
C MET A 57 4.55 2.63 8.84
N LEU A 58 4.97 1.38 8.92
CA LEU A 58 4.75 0.50 10.07
C LEU A 58 6.00 0.51 10.93
N VAL A 59 5.85 0.91 12.17
CA VAL A 59 6.94 1.07 13.12
C VAL A 59 6.69 0.20 14.34
N GLU A 60 7.74 -0.46 14.84
CA GLU A 60 7.71 -1.23 16.08
C GLU A 60 8.60 -0.62 17.14
N GLY A 61 8.22 -0.81 18.40
CA GLY A 61 9.02 -0.37 19.54
C GLY A 61 8.41 -0.79 20.86
N GLN A 62 9.20 -0.67 21.92
CA GLN A 62 8.69 -0.84 23.28
C GLN A 62 7.67 0.26 23.60
N TRP A 63 6.72 -0.03 24.46
CA TRP A 63 5.64 0.89 24.83
C TRP A 63 6.12 2.30 25.17
N ASN A 64 7.15 2.42 26.00
CA ASN A 64 7.70 3.72 26.39
C ASN A 64 8.32 4.50 25.22
N ASN A 65 8.91 3.80 24.25
CA ASN A 65 9.54 4.40 23.07
C ASN A 65 8.46 4.89 22.10
N ILE A 66 7.42 4.09 21.88
CA ILE A 66 6.26 4.46 21.07
C ILE A 66 5.58 5.71 21.64
N ALA A 67 5.33 5.79 22.93
CA ALA A 67 4.71 6.97 23.56
C ALA A 67 5.55 8.25 23.37
N LYS A 68 6.89 8.15 23.45
CA LYS A 68 7.78 9.29 23.16
C LYS A 68 7.79 9.65 21.67
N LEU A 69 7.76 8.63 20.80
CA LEU A 69 7.70 8.84 19.36
C LEU A 69 6.44 9.61 18.95
N GLU A 70 5.29 9.27 19.50
CA GLU A 70 4.03 9.97 19.24
C GLU A 70 4.12 11.46 19.58
N GLN A 71 4.71 11.80 20.72
CA GLN A 71 4.92 13.19 21.14
C GLN A 71 5.90 13.91 20.19
N THR A 72 6.99 13.24 19.82
CA THR A 72 7.99 13.77 18.89
C THR A 72 7.36 14.04 17.52
N LEU A 73 6.63 13.09 16.96
CA LEU A 73 5.96 13.23 15.65
C LEU A 73 4.93 14.35 15.67
N THR A 74 4.17 14.50 16.75
CA THR A 74 3.21 15.60 16.89
C THR A 74 3.90 16.96 16.83
N SER A 75 5.06 17.10 17.47
CA SER A 75 5.83 18.35 17.46
C SER A 75 6.53 18.64 16.13
N LEU A 76 6.76 17.62 15.30
CA LEU A 76 7.41 17.75 13.99
C LEU A 76 6.47 18.21 12.87
N GLN A 77 5.15 18.17 13.07
CA GLN A 77 4.19 18.52 12.01
C GLN A 77 4.39 19.95 11.49
N GLU A 78 4.42 20.91 12.40
CA GLU A 78 4.54 22.32 12.03
C GLU A 78 5.92 22.65 11.42
N PRO A 79 7.09 22.25 12.00
CA PRO A 79 8.39 22.50 11.41
C PRO A 79 8.59 21.84 10.04
N LEU A 80 8.00 20.66 9.84
CA LEU A 80 8.10 19.93 8.58
C LEU A 80 7.04 20.37 7.55
N GLY A 81 6.00 21.08 7.96
CA GLY A 81 4.89 21.46 7.10
C GLY A 81 4.10 20.24 6.59
N VAL A 82 3.98 19.21 7.41
CA VAL A 82 3.27 17.97 7.10
C VAL A 82 2.16 17.69 8.11
N THR A 83 1.10 17.05 7.65
CA THR A 83 0.09 16.47 8.54
C THR A 83 0.50 15.03 8.86
N ILE A 84 0.67 14.69 10.13
CA ILE A 84 1.00 13.34 10.58
C ILE A 84 -0.22 12.74 11.28
N GLN A 85 -0.60 11.53 10.88
CA GLN A 85 -1.59 10.72 11.58
C GLN A 85 -0.93 9.47 12.13
N ILE A 86 -1.36 9.08 13.31
CA ILE A 86 -0.80 7.97 14.07
C ILE A 86 -1.93 7.03 14.47
N LYS A 87 -1.71 5.72 14.30
CA LYS A 87 -2.67 4.70 14.68
C LYS A 87 -1.95 3.48 15.26
N HIS A 88 -2.29 3.11 16.49
CA HIS A 88 -1.89 1.82 17.04
C HIS A 88 -2.51 0.69 16.24
N THR A 89 -1.74 -0.35 15.98
CA THR A 89 -2.17 -1.51 15.22
C THR A 89 -1.60 -2.79 15.83
N GLU A 90 -2.13 -3.91 15.38
CA GLU A 90 -1.63 -5.23 15.71
C GLU A 90 -1.00 -5.85 14.46
N ALA A 91 -0.08 -6.80 14.64
CA ALA A 91 0.49 -7.53 13.52
C ALA A 91 -0.64 -8.20 12.71
N ARG A 92 -0.65 -7.92 11.41
CA ARG A 92 -1.59 -8.58 10.51
C ARG A 92 -1.37 -10.09 10.61
N GLN A 93 -2.39 -10.82 11.06
CA GLN A 93 -2.35 -12.26 10.94
C GLN A 93 -2.30 -12.59 9.45
N SER A 94 -1.19 -13.17 9.01
CA SER A 94 -1.06 -13.64 7.64
C SER A 94 -2.25 -14.57 7.35
N GLN A 95 -3.08 -14.18 6.40
CA GLN A 95 -4.04 -15.11 5.83
C GLN A 95 -3.24 -16.13 5.03
N ALA A 96 -2.85 -17.22 5.70
CA ALA A 96 -1.97 -18.27 5.18
C ALA A 96 -2.53 -18.99 3.91
N SER A 97 -3.60 -18.50 3.34
CA SER A 97 -4.40 -19.13 2.29
C SER A 97 -4.72 -18.20 1.12
N ALA A 98 -3.91 -17.17 0.85
CA ALA A 98 -4.12 -16.31 -0.30
C ALA A 98 -2.89 -16.32 -1.23
N LEU A 99 -3.13 -16.27 -2.54
CA LEU A 99 -2.11 -16.22 -3.57
C LEU A 99 -2.05 -14.79 -4.14
N PRO A 100 -0.87 -14.17 -4.21
CA PRO A 100 -0.73 -12.85 -4.80
C PRO A 100 -0.76 -12.94 -6.34
N TYR A 101 -1.60 -12.09 -6.96
CA TYR A 101 -1.71 -11.93 -8.39
C TYR A 101 -1.55 -10.46 -8.77
N CYS A 102 -0.89 -10.21 -9.90
CA CYS A 102 -0.79 -8.90 -10.51
C CYS A 102 -1.89 -8.74 -11.56
N ILE A 103 -2.58 -7.60 -11.51
CA ILE A 103 -3.58 -7.18 -12.48
C ILE A 103 -3.03 -5.93 -13.16
N GLU A 104 -3.02 -5.94 -14.48
CA GLU A 104 -2.68 -4.78 -15.29
C GLU A 104 -3.85 -4.45 -16.21
N VAL A 105 -4.19 -3.17 -16.31
CA VAL A 105 -5.24 -2.68 -17.21
C VAL A 105 -4.70 -1.49 -17.97
N LEU A 106 -4.90 -1.47 -19.28
CA LEU A 106 -4.59 -0.37 -20.15
C LEU A 106 -5.84 -0.01 -20.98
N ALA A 107 -6.21 1.28 -21.03
CA ALA A 107 -7.37 1.73 -21.78
C ALA A 107 -7.25 3.21 -22.16
N PRO A 108 -8.07 3.73 -23.09
CA PRO A 108 -8.29 5.17 -23.19
C PRO A 108 -8.79 5.73 -21.85
N ASP A 109 -8.27 6.91 -21.46
CA ASP A 109 -8.60 7.53 -20.17
C ASP A 109 -10.08 7.93 -20.11
N ASN A 110 -10.86 7.18 -19.33
CA ASN A 110 -12.26 7.43 -19.08
C ASN A 110 -12.56 7.42 -17.55
N PRO A 111 -13.45 8.29 -17.08
CA PRO A 111 -13.88 8.26 -15.68
C PRO A 111 -14.52 6.91 -15.31
N GLY A 112 -14.16 6.40 -14.11
CA GLY A 112 -14.80 5.23 -13.54
C GLY A 112 -14.05 3.91 -13.70
N ILE A 113 -12.99 3.84 -14.50
CA ILE A 113 -12.21 2.58 -14.71
C ILE A 113 -11.76 1.99 -13.37
N VAL A 114 -11.15 2.80 -12.51
CA VAL A 114 -10.68 2.32 -11.19
C VAL A 114 -11.82 1.69 -10.40
N HIS A 115 -12.96 2.39 -10.34
CA HIS A 115 -14.12 1.90 -9.60
C HIS A 115 -14.63 0.57 -10.17
N GLN A 116 -14.80 0.47 -11.48
CA GLN A 116 -15.30 -0.72 -12.14
C GLN A 116 -14.39 -1.93 -11.92
N VAL A 117 -13.08 -1.76 -12.08
CA VAL A 117 -12.09 -2.82 -11.86
C VAL A 117 -12.04 -3.24 -10.39
N THR A 118 -12.00 -2.29 -9.46
CA THR A 118 -11.97 -2.62 -8.01
C THR A 118 -13.27 -3.24 -7.53
N ASP A 119 -14.42 -2.84 -8.08
CA ASP A 119 -15.74 -3.40 -7.76
C ASP A 119 -15.87 -4.85 -8.24
N PHE A 120 -15.27 -5.20 -9.39
CA PHE A 120 -15.20 -6.58 -9.86
C PHE A 120 -14.55 -7.50 -8.79
N PHE A 121 -13.37 -7.12 -8.28
CA PHE A 121 -12.66 -7.90 -7.25
C PHE A 121 -13.35 -7.85 -5.89
N TYR A 122 -13.98 -6.73 -5.54
CA TYR A 122 -14.79 -6.60 -4.32
C TYR A 122 -15.96 -7.60 -4.31
N LYS A 123 -16.69 -7.73 -5.42
CA LYS A 123 -17.80 -8.70 -5.56
C LYS A 123 -17.35 -10.15 -5.41
N GLN A 124 -16.12 -10.44 -5.80
CA GLN A 124 -15.47 -11.75 -5.62
C GLN A 124 -14.86 -11.93 -4.22
N LYS A 125 -14.98 -10.93 -3.33
CA LYS A 125 -14.39 -10.92 -1.98
C LYS A 125 -12.86 -11.06 -1.99
N ILE A 126 -12.22 -10.55 -3.03
CA ILE A 126 -10.77 -10.54 -3.21
C ILE A 126 -10.23 -9.20 -2.70
N ASN A 127 -9.24 -9.27 -1.81
CA ASN A 127 -8.61 -8.09 -1.24
C ASN A 127 -7.57 -7.51 -2.19
N ILE A 128 -7.52 -6.18 -2.29
CA ILE A 128 -6.49 -5.43 -3.01
C ILE A 128 -5.38 -5.10 -2.00
N HIS A 129 -4.15 -5.50 -2.33
CA HIS A 129 -2.97 -5.25 -1.51
C HIS A 129 -2.29 -3.94 -1.87
N ASP A 130 -2.14 -3.67 -3.16
CA ASP A 130 -1.52 -2.46 -3.73
C ASP A 130 -2.26 -2.05 -5.00
N LEU A 131 -2.31 -0.74 -5.27
CA LEU A 131 -2.92 -0.19 -6.48
C LEU A 131 -2.19 1.09 -6.89
N GLN A 132 -1.75 1.12 -8.15
CA GLN A 132 -1.12 2.27 -8.79
C GLN A 132 -1.83 2.59 -10.09
N THR A 133 -2.01 3.87 -10.37
CA THR A 133 -2.63 4.34 -11.62
C THR A 133 -1.85 5.49 -12.22
N GLU A 134 -1.82 5.56 -13.54
CA GLU A 134 -1.18 6.64 -14.27
C GLU A 134 -1.99 6.99 -15.52
N SER A 135 -2.13 8.29 -15.82
CA SER A 135 -2.62 8.77 -17.10
C SER A 135 -1.48 9.37 -17.89
N PHE A 136 -1.34 8.99 -19.15
CA PHE A 136 -0.29 9.46 -20.05
C PHE A 136 -0.81 9.63 -21.47
N ASN A 137 -0.08 10.41 -22.29
CA ASN A 137 -0.41 10.54 -23.72
C ASN A 137 0.37 9.49 -24.53
N ALA A 138 -0.33 8.71 -25.35
CA ALA A 138 0.28 7.75 -26.26
C ALA A 138 1.20 8.47 -27.24
N ALA A 139 2.44 8.00 -27.37
CA ALA A 139 3.52 8.68 -28.09
C ALA A 139 3.22 8.98 -29.56
N HIS A 140 2.44 8.14 -30.25
CA HIS A 140 2.19 8.26 -31.68
C HIS A 140 0.84 8.90 -32.03
N THR A 141 -0.16 8.73 -31.18
CA THR A 141 -1.53 9.21 -31.44
C THR A 141 -1.90 10.44 -30.65
N GLY A 142 -1.17 10.73 -29.56
CA GLY A 142 -1.53 11.77 -28.60
C GLY A 142 -2.78 11.44 -27.77
N THR A 143 -3.37 10.27 -27.96
CA THR A 143 -4.54 9.82 -27.20
C THR A 143 -4.19 9.70 -25.73
N LYS A 144 -5.05 10.23 -24.87
CA LYS A 144 -4.88 10.10 -23.42
C LYS A 144 -5.23 8.67 -23.01
N MET A 145 -4.24 7.98 -22.49
CA MET A 145 -4.32 6.59 -22.03
C MET A 145 -4.29 6.55 -20.50
N PHE A 146 -4.90 5.53 -19.97
CA PHE A 146 -4.93 5.23 -18.54
C PHE A 146 -4.35 3.84 -18.31
N SER A 147 -3.45 3.73 -17.35
CA SER A 147 -2.86 2.48 -16.89
C SER A 147 -3.21 2.25 -15.42
N LEU A 148 -3.59 1.04 -15.09
CA LEU A 148 -3.79 0.59 -13.71
C LEU A 148 -2.96 -0.67 -13.51
N ARG A 149 -2.20 -0.70 -12.43
CA ARG A 149 -1.53 -1.90 -11.92
C ARG A 149 -1.94 -2.10 -10.47
N MET A 150 -2.35 -3.30 -10.13
CA MET A 150 -2.64 -3.65 -8.75
C MET A 150 -2.23 -5.08 -8.41
N THR A 151 -1.95 -5.31 -7.14
CA THR A 151 -1.74 -6.64 -6.58
C THR A 151 -2.97 -7.03 -5.76
N VAL A 152 -3.50 -8.21 -6.02
CA VAL A 152 -4.64 -8.76 -5.30
C VAL A 152 -4.26 -10.04 -4.56
N GLU A 153 -4.89 -10.30 -3.43
CA GLU A 153 -4.73 -11.52 -2.63
C GLU A 153 -5.91 -12.47 -2.90
N ILE A 154 -5.72 -13.43 -3.80
CA ILE A 154 -6.77 -14.36 -4.19
C ILE A 154 -6.83 -15.52 -3.18
N PRO A 155 -7.95 -15.71 -2.47
CA PRO A 155 -8.13 -16.84 -1.56
C PRO A 155 -7.98 -18.17 -2.31
N THR A 156 -7.35 -19.17 -1.68
CA THR A 156 -7.16 -20.52 -2.27
C THR A 156 -8.47 -21.26 -2.56
N THR A 157 -9.58 -20.76 -2.04
CA THR A 157 -10.94 -21.28 -2.33
C THR A 157 -11.49 -20.82 -3.68
N VAL A 158 -10.86 -19.79 -4.30
CA VAL A 158 -11.28 -19.24 -5.60
C VAL A 158 -10.65 -20.07 -6.71
N HIS A 159 -11.47 -20.47 -7.69
CA HIS A 159 -10.98 -21.18 -8.87
C HIS A 159 -10.37 -20.19 -9.87
N ILE A 160 -9.05 -20.13 -9.91
CA ILE A 160 -8.29 -19.16 -10.71
C ILE A 160 -8.66 -19.12 -12.20
N PRO A 161 -8.80 -20.27 -12.91
CA PRO A 161 -9.20 -20.24 -14.32
C PRO A 161 -10.53 -19.52 -14.56
N THR A 162 -11.55 -19.80 -13.75
CA THR A 162 -12.86 -19.14 -13.86
C THR A 162 -12.75 -17.64 -13.56
N LEU A 163 -12.05 -17.27 -12.49
CA LEU A 163 -11.82 -15.85 -12.18
C LEU A 163 -11.15 -15.12 -13.33
N ARG A 164 -10.18 -15.76 -13.99
CA ARG A 164 -9.48 -15.19 -15.15
C ARG A 164 -10.43 -15.00 -16.33
N GLU A 165 -11.24 -16.01 -16.65
CA GLU A 165 -12.22 -15.95 -17.73
C GLU A 165 -13.24 -14.84 -17.48
N ASP A 166 -13.83 -14.80 -16.27
CA ASP A 166 -14.79 -13.77 -15.87
C ASP A 166 -14.19 -12.35 -15.92
N PHE A 167 -12.93 -12.21 -15.51
CA PHE A 167 -12.23 -10.90 -15.54
C PHE A 167 -11.94 -10.45 -16.97
N LEU A 168 -11.54 -11.35 -17.85
CA LEU A 168 -11.28 -11.00 -19.26
C LEU A 168 -12.58 -10.66 -19.98
N GLU A 169 -13.67 -11.42 -19.79
CA GLU A 169 -14.98 -11.10 -20.34
C GLU A 169 -15.47 -9.72 -19.85
N PHE A 170 -15.40 -9.46 -18.55
CA PHE A 170 -15.69 -8.15 -17.97
C PHE A 170 -14.84 -7.01 -18.60
N SER A 171 -13.57 -7.26 -18.84
CA SER A 171 -12.66 -6.27 -19.43
C SER A 171 -12.99 -5.99 -20.89
N ASP A 172 -13.33 -7.03 -21.66
CA ASP A 172 -13.74 -6.90 -23.06
C ASP A 172 -15.03 -6.08 -23.21
N GLU A 173 -16.03 -6.29 -22.33
CA GLU A 173 -17.27 -5.50 -22.30
C GLU A 173 -17.01 -4.00 -22.08
N LEU A 174 -15.95 -3.66 -21.34
CA LEU A 174 -15.57 -2.27 -21.05
C LEU A 174 -14.51 -1.72 -22.00
N ASN A 175 -14.07 -2.50 -23.00
CA ASN A 175 -12.95 -2.16 -23.91
C ASN A 175 -11.66 -1.85 -23.15
N LEU A 176 -11.35 -2.64 -22.14
CA LEU A 176 -10.11 -2.59 -21.38
C LEU A 176 -9.15 -3.68 -21.89
N ASP A 177 -7.90 -3.32 -22.16
CA ASP A 177 -6.83 -4.30 -22.35
C ASP A 177 -6.32 -4.73 -20.97
N ALA A 178 -6.61 -5.95 -20.58
CA ALA A 178 -6.40 -6.40 -19.21
C ALA A 178 -5.59 -7.72 -19.13
N LEU A 179 -4.76 -7.81 -18.10
CA LEU A 179 -3.92 -8.96 -17.81
C LEU A 179 -4.07 -9.36 -16.33
N ILE A 180 -4.11 -10.67 -16.07
CA ILE A 180 -4.05 -11.24 -14.73
C ILE A 180 -3.01 -12.35 -14.68
N GLU A 181 -1.96 -12.18 -13.88
CA GLU A 181 -0.83 -13.10 -13.77
C GLU A 181 -0.43 -13.35 -12.31
N PRO A 182 0.15 -14.53 -11.99
CA PRO A 182 0.75 -14.74 -10.68
C PRO A 182 1.81 -13.66 -10.39
N PHE A 183 1.80 -13.11 -9.18
CA PHE A 183 2.82 -12.17 -8.77
C PHE A 183 4.19 -12.87 -8.70
N LYS A 184 5.14 -12.40 -9.50
CA LYS A 184 6.51 -12.92 -9.51
C LYS A 184 7.36 -12.10 -8.54
N THR A 185 7.77 -12.72 -7.44
CA THR A 185 8.82 -12.16 -6.57
C THR A 185 10.15 -12.22 -7.31
N HIS A 186 10.76 -11.08 -7.58
CA HIS A 186 12.13 -11.00 -8.13
C HIS A 186 13.15 -11.02 -7.00
#